data_83e443d696467ac22542a1c448a912ec
#
_entry.id   83e443d696467ac22542a1c448a912ec
#
_cell.length_a   1.000
_cell.length_b   1.000
_cell.length_c   1.000
_cell.angle_alpha   90.00
_cell.angle_beta   90.00
_cell.angle_gamma   90.00
#
_symmetry.space_group_name_H-M   'P 1'
#
loop_
_entity.id
_entity.type
_entity.pdbx_description
1 polymer ?
#
loop_
_entity_poly.entity_id
_entity_poly.type
_entity_poly.pdbx_seq_one_letter_code
_entity_poly.pdbx_strand_id
1 'polypeptide(L)'
;MDFSWISQPESWIALFTLIVLELVLGVDNVIFISILAGKLPQADQQRARRTGIMLAVVTRILLLLSLSWVISLEEALFNLPYFDIGISGRDLILLVGGLFLLWKSTTEIHEKLEGKEGHATAKVGATFMSVIIQIMLLDIVFSLDSVITAVGMVDELMIMIIAVVVAAGIMVFTSGPIGEFVEKHPTVKMLALSFLLMIGFTLVVEGLHQHIPKGYVYFAMGFSIFVEMINLRVRDSHTKPVNLRDAYKETKAIGQLEPATVAATVKVGTAAKPKNKKKSVTKKK
;
A
#
# COMPACT_ATOMS: atom_id res chain seq x y z
N MET A 1 0.02 -38.16 -3.65
CA MET A 1 0.99 -37.16 -3.19
C MET A 1 2.26 -37.93 -2.87
N ASP A 2 3.28 -37.66 -3.62
CA ASP A 2 4.57 -38.34 -3.43
C ASP A 2 5.39 -37.48 -2.45
N PHE A 3 5.84 -38.07 -1.35
CA PHE A 3 6.63 -37.39 -0.32
C PHE A 3 8.14 -37.68 -0.47
N SER A 4 8.53 -38.24 -1.62
CA SER A 4 9.95 -38.57 -1.93
C SER A 4 10.86 -37.32 -1.87
N TRP A 5 10.31 -36.13 -2.14
CA TRP A 5 11.04 -34.85 -2.09
C TRP A 5 11.62 -34.54 -0.69
N ILE A 6 11.03 -35.05 0.41
CA ILE A 6 11.54 -34.83 1.79
C ILE A 6 12.95 -35.43 1.98
N SER A 7 13.25 -36.48 1.25
CA SER A 7 14.54 -37.19 1.34
C SER A 7 15.61 -36.58 0.44
N GLN A 8 15.29 -35.59 -0.38
CA GLN A 8 16.19 -34.97 -1.33
C GLN A 8 16.72 -33.63 -0.78
N PRO A 9 18.05 -33.47 -0.58
CA PRO A 9 18.63 -32.19 -0.11
C PRO A 9 18.30 -31.01 -1.03
N GLU A 10 18.19 -31.25 -2.34
CA GLU A 10 17.86 -30.27 -3.37
C GLU A 10 16.50 -29.62 -3.14
N SER A 11 15.51 -30.42 -2.70
CA SER A 11 14.16 -29.95 -2.38
C SER A 11 14.13 -28.97 -1.19
N TRP A 12 14.99 -29.18 -0.20
CA TRP A 12 15.13 -28.25 0.92
C TRP A 12 15.79 -26.93 0.53
N ILE A 13 16.77 -26.98 -0.37
CA ILE A 13 17.42 -25.78 -0.93
C ILE A 13 16.37 -25.01 -1.75
N ALA A 14 15.60 -25.69 -2.58
CA ALA A 14 14.53 -25.10 -3.37
C ALA A 14 13.46 -24.47 -2.47
N LEU A 15 12.99 -25.18 -1.43
CA LEU A 15 12.03 -24.69 -0.47
C LEU A 15 12.54 -23.42 0.22
N PHE A 16 13.77 -23.43 0.73
CA PHE A 16 14.37 -22.27 1.39
C PHE A 16 14.48 -21.09 0.42
N THR A 17 14.94 -21.34 -0.81
CA THR A 17 15.07 -20.31 -1.84
C THR A 17 13.71 -19.68 -2.16
N LEU A 18 12.68 -20.51 -2.33
CA LEU A 18 11.32 -20.02 -2.57
C LEU A 18 10.76 -19.24 -1.37
N ILE A 19 10.99 -19.69 -0.13
CA ILE A 19 10.57 -18.94 1.07
C ILE A 19 11.24 -17.55 1.09
N VAL A 20 12.55 -17.49 0.85
CA VAL A 20 13.28 -16.23 0.82
C VAL A 20 12.77 -15.32 -0.30
N LEU A 21 12.54 -15.88 -1.49
CA LEU A 21 12.00 -15.13 -2.64
C LEU A 21 10.58 -14.60 -2.32
N GLU A 22 9.71 -15.43 -1.77
CA GLU A 22 8.37 -15.04 -1.34
C GLU A 22 8.41 -13.95 -0.25
N LEU A 23 9.33 -14.02 0.69
CA LEU A 23 9.51 -12.98 1.71
C LEU A 23 10.00 -11.68 1.11
N VAL A 24 10.98 -11.72 0.21
CA VAL A 24 11.50 -10.51 -0.46
C VAL A 24 10.41 -9.83 -1.28
N LEU A 25 9.64 -10.61 -2.07
CA LEU A 25 8.48 -10.10 -2.82
C LEU A 25 7.32 -9.69 -1.92
N GLY A 26 7.17 -10.33 -0.75
CA GLY A 26 6.08 -10.10 0.18
C GLY A 26 6.27 -8.90 1.11
N VAL A 27 7.51 -8.44 1.33
CA VAL A 27 7.75 -7.26 2.19
C VAL A 27 7.03 -6.03 1.67
N ASP A 28 7.11 -5.77 0.37
CA ASP A 28 6.43 -4.63 -0.26
C ASP A 28 4.91 -4.76 -0.15
N ASN A 29 4.38 -5.97 -0.33
CA ASN A 29 2.97 -6.28 -0.16
C ASN A 29 2.51 -5.98 1.29
N VAL A 30 3.29 -6.38 2.30
CA VAL A 30 2.98 -6.10 3.72
C VAL A 30 2.98 -4.60 4.01
N ILE A 31 3.98 -3.86 3.50
CA ILE A 31 4.06 -2.41 3.65
C ILE A 31 2.85 -1.75 2.97
N PHE A 32 2.51 -2.18 1.76
CA PHE A 32 1.40 -1.62 1.01
C PHE A 32 0.03 -1.95 1.66
N ILE A 33 -0.17 -3.18 2.09
CA ILE A 33 -1.34 -3.58 2.90
C ILE A 33 -1.46 -2.70 4.14
N SER A 34 -0.33 -2.38 4.79
CA SER A 34 -0.32 -1.51 5.97
C SER A 34 -0.71 -0.06 5.64
N ILE A 35 -0.26 0.47 4.50
CA ILE A 35 -0.64 1.81 4.02
C ILE A 35 -2.14 1.87 3.70
N LEU A 36 -2.69 0.87 3.04
CA LEU A 36 -4.13 0.80 2.73
C LEU A 36 -4.97 0.61 4.00
N ALA A 37 -4.55 -0.28 4.90
CA ALA A 37 -5.22 -0.49 6.19
C ALA A 37 -5.19 0.77 7.06
N GLY A 38 -4.14 1.59 6.97
CA GLY A 38 -4.03 2.88 7.66
C GLY A 38 -5.11 3.92 7.27
N LYS A 39 -5.88 3.66 6.20
CA LYS A 39 -7.06 4.46 5.83
C LYS A 39 -8.30 4.14 6.65
N LEU A 40 -8.28 3.03 7.38
CA LEU A 40 -9.37 2.59 8.25
C LEU A 40 -9.20 3.14 9.66
N PRO A 41 -10.29 3.17 10.46
CA PRO A 41 -10.21 3.41 11.89
C PRO A 41 -9.22 2.46 12.57
N GLN A 42 -8.51 2.92 13.59
CA GLN A 42 -7.46 2.14 14.28
C GLN A 42 -7.92 0.73 14.72
N ALA A 43 -9.19 0.61 15.16
CA ALA A 43 -9.77 -0.65 15.58
C ALA A 43 -9.81 -1.71 14.45
N ASP A 44 -9.96 -1.26 13.19
CA ASP A 44 -10.11 -2.15 12.03
C ASP A 44 -8.80 -2.39 11.28
N GLN A 45 -7.76 -1.58 11.50
CA GLN A 45 -6.50 -1.65 10.75
C GLN A 45 -5.82 -3.01 10.87
N GLN A 46 -5.66 -3.51 12.11
CA GLN A 46 -5.01 -4.80 12.32
C GLN A 46 -5.81 -5.96 11.74
N ARG A 47 -7.15 -5.86 11.84
CA ARG A 47 -8.06 -6.83 11.25
C ARG A 47 -7.94 -6.82 9.73
N ALA A 48 -7.90 -5.65 9.10
CA ALA A 48 -7.74 -5.51 7.66
C ALA A 48 -6.39 -6.06 7.17
N ARG A 49 -5.28 -5.79 7.89
CA ARG A 49 -3.96 -6.35 7.56
C ARG A 49 -3.99 -7.88 7.57
N ARG A 50 -4.47 -8.49 8.66
CA ARG A 50 -4.55 -9.95 8.78
C ARG A 50 -5.46 -10.57 7.73
N THR A 51 -6.66 -10.02 7.55
CA THR A 51 -7.62 -10.53 6.56
C THR A 51 -7.06 -10.38 5.13
N GLY A 52 -6.42 -9.25 4.82
CA GLY A 52 -5.78 -9.03 3.53
C GLY A 52 -4.69 -10.05 3.23
N ILE A 53 -3.77 -10.30 4.17
CA ILE A 53 -2.70 -11.30 4.00
C ILE A 53 -3.29 -12.71 3.88
N MET A 54 -4.29 -13.07 4.68
CA MET A 54 -4.91 -14.39 4.60
C MET A 54 -5.61 -14.62 3.26
N LEU A 55 -6.32 -13.61 2.74
CA LEU A 55 -6.94 -13.68 1.42
C LEU A 55 -5.88 -13.77 0.31
N ALA A 56 -4.80 -13.01 0.43
CA ALA A 56 -3.65 -13.09 -0.49
C ALA A 56 -3.06 -14.51 -0.55
N VAL A 57 -2.93 -15.18 0.58
CA VAL A 57 -2.49 -16.59 0.62
C VAL A 57 -3.47 -17.50 -0.11
N VAL A 58 -4.77 -17.32 0.13
CA VAL A 58 -5.79 -18.14 -0.51
C VAL A 58 -5.77 -17.92 -2.03
N THR A 59 -5.73 -16.68 -2.50
CA THR A 59 -5.65 -16.38 -3.94
C THR A 59 -4.40 -16.96 -4.57
N ARG A 60 -3.25 -16.90 -3.91
CA ARG A 60 -1.98 -17.46 -4.39
C ARG A 60 -1.99 -18.98 -4.45
N ILE A 61 -2.55 -19.65 -3.44
CA ILE A 61 -2.73 -21.11 -3.47
C ILE A 61 -3.70 -21.51 -4.60
N LEU A 62 -4.79 -20.77 -4.81
CA LEU A 62 -5.71 -21.03 -5.91
C LEU A 62 -5.05 -20.86 -7.27
N LEU A 63 -4.18 -19.84 -7.44
CA LEU A 63 -3.40 -19.66 -8.66
C LEU A 63 -2.42 -20.81 -8.89
N LEU A 64 -1.73 -21.29 -7.85
CA LEU A 64 -0.86 -22.47 -7.93
C LEU A 64 -1.64 -23.73 -8.29
N LEU A 65 -2.82 -23.95 -7.71
CA LEU A 65 -3.67 -25.10 -8.05
C LEU A 65 -4.25 -25.01 -9.46
N SER A 66 -4.41 -23.79 -9.98
CA SER A 66 -4.85 -23.54 -11.36
C SER A 66 -3.67 -23.36 -12.34
N LEU A 67 -2.53 -23.95 -12.03
CA LEU A 67 -1.29 -23.78 -12.76
C LEU A 67 -1.42 -23.98 -14.28
N SER A 68 -2.12 -25.02 -14.72
CA SER A 68 -2.36 -25.29 -16.14
C SER A 68 -3.09 -24.13 -16.83
N TRP A 69 -4.00 -23.46 -16.12
CA TRP A 69 -4.67 -22.28 -16.62
C TRP A 69 -3.73 -21.06 -16.63
N VAL A 70 -2.90 -20.90 -15.60
CA VAL A 70 -1.92 -19.80 -15.51
C VAL A 70 -0.91 -19.89 -16.67
N ILE A 71 -0.40 -21.09 -16.97
CA ILE A 71 0.50 -21.32 -18.11
C ILE A 71 -0.21 -21.01 -19.43
N SER A 72 -1.49 -21.36 -19.58
CA SER A 72 -2.24 -21.06 -20.80
C SER A 72 -2.42 -19.55 -21.06
N LEU A 73 -2.29 -18.71 -20.01
CA LEU A 73 -2.31 -17.25 -20.16
C LEU A 73 -1.06 -16.69 -20.87
N GLU A 74 0.01 -17.47 -21.00
CA GLU A 74 1.21 -17.08 -21.77
C GLU A 74 1.02 -17.27 -23.28
N GLU A 75 0.03 -18.04 -23.71
CA GLU A 75 -0.28 -18.18 -25.13
C GLU A 75 -0.81 -16.87 -25.69
N ALA A 76 -0.34 -16.51 -26.91
CA ALA A 76 -0.78 -15.29 -27.59
C ALA A 76 -2.26 -15.37 -27.96
N LEU A 77 -3.06 -14.43 -27.44
CA LEU A 77 -4.48 -14.29 -27.77
C LEU A 77 -4.68 -13.67 -29.15
N PHE A 78 -3.84 -12.73 -29.53
CA PHE A 78 -3.84 -12.05 -30.83
C PHE A 78 -2.48 -11.45 -31.14
N ASN A 79 -2.16 -11.35 -32.42
CA ASN A 79 -0.93 -10.73 -32.89
C ASN A 79 -1.22 -9.31 -33.37
N LEU A 80 -0.41 -8.35 -32.93
CA LEU A 80 -0.47 -6.99 -33.46
C LEU A 80 0.28 -6.93 -34.80
N PRO A 81 -0.41 -6.67 -35.91
CA PRO A 81 0.20 -6.75 -37.26
C PRO A 81 1.29 -5.71 -37.52
N TYR A 82 1.37 -4.63 -36.73
CA TYR A 82 2.37 -3.57 -36.88
C TYR A 82 3.67 -3.82 -36.13
N PHE A 83 3.65 -4.61 -35.04
CA PHE A 83 4.80 -4.79 -34.14
C PHE A 83 5.29 -6.23 -34.09
N ASP A 84 4.61 -7.15 -34.80
CA ASP A 84 4.88 -8.61 -34.78
C ASP A 84 4.96 -9.19 -33.34
N ILE A 85 4.15 -8.60 -32.42
CA ILE A 85 4.09 -8.96 -31.00
C ILE A 85 2.78 -9.69 -30.75
N GLY A 86 2.87 -10.92 -30.27
CA GLY A 86 1.72 -11.68 -29.78
C GLY A 86 1.35 -11.25 -28.37
N ILE A 87 0.19 -10.63 -28.15
CA ILE A 87 -0.29 -10.24 -26.81
C ILE A 87 -0.96 -11.43 -26.15
N SER A 88 -0.47 -11.81 -25.00
CA SER A 88 -0.99 -12.88 -24.16
C SER A 88 -1.94 -12.36 -23.08
N GLY A 89 -2.69 -13.27 -22.46
CA GLY A 89 -3.52 -12.93 -21.28
C GLY A 89 -2.69 -12.40 -20.11
N ARG A 90 -1.48 -12.93 -19.92
CA ARG A 90 -0.52 -12.46 -18.95
C ARG A 90 -0.14 -11.00 -19.20
N ASP A 91 0.19 -10.65 -20.43
CA ASP A 91 0.60 -9.28 -20.79
C ASP A 91 -0.51 -8.26 -20.50
N LEU A 92 -1.75 -8.61 -20.80
CA LEU A 92 -2.91 -7.75 -20.48
C LEU A 92 -3.05 -7.54 -18.97
N ILE A 93 -2.91 -8.59 -18.15
CA ILE A 93 -2.98 -8.48 -16.69
C ILE A 93 -1.84 -7.60 -16.17
N LEU A 94 -0.61 -7.79 -16.66
CA LEU A 94 0.55 -6.99 -16.28
C LEU A 94 0.38 -5.52 -16.68
N LEU A 95 -0.09 -5.23 -17.88
CA LEU A 95 -0.34 -3.87 -18.36
C LEU A 95 -1.42 -3.17 -17.53
N VAL A 96 -2.58 -3.80 -17.39
CA VAL A 96 -3.70 -3.22 -16.63
C VAL A 96 -3.32 -3.07 -15.14
N GLY A 97 -2.70 -4.10 -14.55
CA GLY A 97 -2.24 -4.07 -13.18
C GLY A 97 -1.15 -3.03 -12.94
N GLY A 98 -0.17 -2.94 -13.83
CA GLY A 98 0.89 -1.94 -13.76
C GLY A 98 0.36 -0.51 -13.88
N LEU A 99 -0.54 -0.24 -14.83
CA LEU A 99 -1.20 1.07 -14.97
C LEU A 99 -2.06 1.40 -13.74
N PHE A 100 -2.76 0.42 -13.18
CA PHE A 100 -3.50 0.60 -11.93
C PHE A 100 -2.58 0.98 -10.78
N LEU A 101 -1.41 0.32 -10.65
CA LEU A 101 -0.41 0.64 -9.62
C LEU A 101 0.16 2.06 -9.79
N LEU A 102 0.50 2.45 -11.02
CA LEU A 102 0.99 3.81 -11.32
C LEU A 102 -0.06 4.86 -10.95
N TRP A 103 -1.30 4.67 -11.37
CA TRP A 103 -2.41 5.55 -11.01
C TRP A 103 -2.61 5.61 -9.51
N LYS A 104 -2.65 4.46 -8.84
CA LYS A 104 -2.92 4.37 -7.40
C LYS A 104 -1.80 4.99 -6.57
N SER A 105 -0.54 4.67 -6.86
CA SER A 105 0.61 5.23 -6.14
C SER A 105 0.68 6.76 -6.29
N THR A 106 0.48 7.26 -7.51
CA THR A 106 0.45 8.72 -7.77
C THR A 106 -0.66 9.41 -6.99
N THR A 107 -1.87 8.83 -6.98
CA THR A 107 -3.01 9.38 -6.22
C THR A 107 -2.72 9.37 -4.72
N GLU A 108 -2.15 8.29 -4.18
CA GLU A 108 -1.78 8.19 -2.76
C GLU A 108 -0.71 9.22 -2.37
N ILE A 109 0.30 9.43 -3.23
CA ILE A 109 1.33 10.44 -3.02
C ILE A 109 0.69 11.83 -3.00
N HIS A 110 -0.16 12.14 -3.96
CA HIS A 110 -0.86 13.43 -4.03
C HIS A 110 -1.74 13.67 -2.79
N GLU A 111 -2.55 12.68 -2.38
CA GLU A 111 -3.39 12.80 -1.18
C GLU A 111 -2.56 13.04 0.10
N LYS A 112 -1.36 12.46 0.19
CA LYS A 112 -0.47 12.63 1.35
C LYS A 112 0.24 13.98 1.38
N LEU A 113 0.56 14.56 0.22
CA LEU A 113 1.33 15.79 0.12
C LEU A 113 0.42 17.03 -0.02
N GLU A 114 -0.57 16.98 -0.91
CA GLU A 114 -1.36 18.16 -1.31
C GLU A 114 -2.84 18.13 -0.87
N GLY A 115 -3.27 17.11 -0.13
CA GLY A 115 -4.66 17.03 0.36
C GLY A 115 -5.06 18.33 1.09
N LYS A 116 -6.21 18.94 0.76
CA LYS A 116 -6.66 20.24 1.29
C LYS A 116 -6.88 20.21 2.81
N GLU A 117 -6.30 21.16 3.54
CA GLU A 117 -6.67 21.42 4.95
C GLU A 117 -8.10 21.97 5.01
N GLY A 118 -8.94 21.33 5.83
CA GLY A 118 -10.20 21.92 6.28
C GLY A 118 -11.46 21.60 5.48
N HIS A 119 -11.40 20.95 4.32
CA HIS A 119 -12.60 20.34 3.77
C HIS A 119 -12.55 18.84 4.10
N ALA A 120 -13.01 18.50 5.31
CA ALA A 120 -13.71 17.25 5.54
C ALA A 120 -15.00 17.29 4.68
N THR A 121 -14.86 17.34 3.35
CA THR A 121 -15.87 16.68 2.55
C THR A 121 -15.91 15.30 3.16
N ALA A 122 -17.10 14.93 3.65
CA ALA A 122 -17.42 13.57 4.04
C ALA A 122 -17.26 12.67 2.80
N LYS A 123 -16.01 12.52 2.32
CA LYS A 123 -15.60 11.40 1.51
C LYS A 123 -15.78 10.24 2.47
N VAL A 124 -16.82 9.47 2.20
CA VAL A 124 -17.10 8.17 2.81
C VAL A 124 -15.75 7.55 3.13
N GLY A 125 -15.42 7.45 4.43
CA GLY A 125 -14.15 6.90 4.86
C GLY A 125 -13.97 5.56 4.16
N ALA A 126 -12.75 5.21 3.77
CA ALA A 126 -12.50 3.96 3.06
C ALA A 126 -13.20 2.84 3.83
N THR A 127 -14.13 2.14 3.18
CA THR A 127 -14.82 1.04 3.83
C THR A 127 -13.88 -0.16 3.93
N PHE A 128 -14.02 -0.96 4.98
CA PHE A 128 -13.24 -2.18 5.16
C PHE A 128 -13.22 -3.03 3.87
N MET A 129 -14.39 -3.22 3.23
CA MET A 129 -14.50 -3.99 2.00
C MET A 129 -13.75 -3.36 0.83
N SER A 130 -13.79 -2.03 0.68
CA SER A 130 -13.03 -1.34 -0.37
C SER A 130 -11.52 -1.53 -0.21
N VAL A 131 -11.01 -1.51 1.02
CA VAL A 131 -9.60 -1.76 1.30
C VAL A 131 -9.23 -3.21 0.98
N ILE A 132 -10.05 -4.18 1.40
CA ILE A 132 -9.82 -5.59 1.10
C ILE A 132 -9.81 -5.86 -0.40
N ILE A 133 -10.76 -5.31 -1.16
CA ILE A 133 -10.79 -5.46 -2.63
C ILE A 133 -9.52 -4.88 -3.27
N GLN A 134 -9.05 -3.71 -2.82
CA GLN A 134 -7.81 -3.13 -3.32
C GLN A 134 -6.60 -4.02 -3.02
N ILE A 135 -6.52 -4.58 -1.81
CA ILE A 135 -5.46 -5.53 -1.43
C ILE A 135 -5.49 -6.77 -2.33
N MET A 136 -6.67 -7.34 -2.55
CA MET A 136 -6.83 -8.54 -3.40
C MET A 136 -6.44 -8.26 -4.87
N LEU A 137 -6.88 -7.13 -5.43
CA LEU A 137 -6.52 -6.77 -6.81
C LEU A 137 -5.00 -6.65 -6.99
N LEU A 138 -4.32 -6.03 -6.03
CA LEU A 138 -2.87 -5.90 -6.05
C LEU A 138 -2.18 -7.24 -5.90
N ASP A 139 -2.65 -8.07 -4.97
CA ASP A 139 -2.07 -9.39 -4.74
C ASP A 139 -2.21 -10.30 -5.97
N ILE A 140 -3.33 -10.28 -6.67
CA ILE A 140 -3.52 -11.06 -7.90
C ILE A 140 -2.46 -10.67 -8.96
N VAL A 141 -2.22 -9.37 -9.14
CA VAL A 141 -1.24 -8.88 -10.11
C VAL A 141 0.18 -9.33 -9.76
N PHE A 142 0.57 -9.21 -8.48
CA PHE A 142 1.90 -9.63 -8.02
C PHE A 142 2.05 -11.15 -7.96
N SER A 143 0.97 -11.86 -7.60
CA SER A 143 1.00 -13.30 -7.48
C SER A 143 1.09 -14.02 -8.81
N LEU A 144 0.51 -13.46 -9.88
CA LEU A 144 0.63 -14.07 -11.20
C LEU A 144 2.10 -14.17 -11.62
N ASP A 145 2.85 -13.07 -11.47
CA ASP A 145 4.25 -13.02 -11.81
C ASP A 145 5.14 -13.90 -10.90
N SER A 146 4.85 -13.94 -9.58
CA SER A 146 5.59 -14.78 -8.64
C SER A 146 5.31 -16.26 -8.83
N VAL A 147 4.08 -16.65 -9.17
CA VAL A 147 3.69 -18.04 -9.46
C VAL A 147 4.40 -18.54 -10.70
N ILE A 148 4.41 -17.77 -11.80
CA ILE A 148 5.13 -18.14 -13.02
C ILE A 148 6.62 -18.30 -12.74
N THR A 149 7.20 -17.39 -11.96
CA THR A 149 8.62 -17.46 -11.57
C THR A 149 8.91 -18.72 -10.72
N ALA A 150 8.03 -19.04 -9.76
CA ALA A 150 8.19 -20.22 -8.89
C ALA A 150 8.13 -21.51 -9.68
N VAL A 151 7.22 -21.61 -10.67
CA VAL A 151 7.08 -22.76 -11.56
C VAL A 151 8.32 -22.97 -12.42
N GLY A 152 8.96 -21.88 -12.87
CA GLY A 152 10.22 -21.97 -13.61
C GLY A 152 11.41 -22.43 -12.76
N MET A 153 11.30 -22.45 -11.43
CA MET A 153 12.36 -22.84 -10.51
C MET A 153 12.19 -24.22 -9.89
N VAL A 154 10.95 -24.69 -9.71
CA VAL A 154 10.63 -25.91 -8.99
C VAL A 154 9.45 -26.60 -9.64
N ASP A 155 9.56 -27.89 -9.94
CA ASP A 155 8.48 -28.69 -10.53
C ASP A 155 7.46 -29.17 -9.49
N GLU A 156 7.85 -29.19 -8.22
CA GLU A 156 7.07 -29.76 -7.13
C GLU A 156 6.07 -28.75 -6.53
N LEU A 157 4.78 -28.88 -6.90
CA LEU A 157 3.70 -28.01 -6.41
C LEU A 157 3.62 -27.94 -4.87
N MET A 158 3.90 -29.04 -4.16
CA MET A 158 3.86 -29.08 -2.70
C MET A 158 4.91 -28.18 -2.06
N ILE A 159 6.11 -28.10 -2.65
CA ILE A 159 7.19 -27.24 -2.19
C ILE A 159 6.76 -25.77 -2.34
N MET A 160 6.14 -25.41 -3.47
CA MET A 160 5.64 -24.07 -3.72
C MET A 160 4.55 -23.67 -2.71
N ILE A 161 3.56 -24.56 -2.46
CA ILE A 161 2.49 -24.32 -1.49
C ILE A 161 3.06 -24.12 -0.07
N ILE A 162 3.99 -24.98 0.35
CA ILE A 162 4.62 -24.88 1.67
C ILE A 162 5.40 -23.57 1.78
N ALA A 163 6.14 -23.17 0.74
CA ALA A 163 6.87 -21.92 0.73
C ALA A 163 5.93 -20.71 0.92
N VAL A 164 4.82 -20.66 0.19
CA VAL A 164 3.82 -19.61 0.30
C VAL A 164 3.20 -19.56 1.70
N VAL A 165 2.81 -20.73 2.26
CA VAL A 165 2.19 -20.79 3.59
C VAL A 165 3.16 -20.34 4.69
N VAL A 166 4.43 -20.78 4.62
CA VAL A 166 5.47 -20.39 5.59
C VAL A 166 5.76 -18.89 5.49
N ALA A 167 5.98 -18.39 4.29
CA ALA A 167 6.22 -16.97 4.06
C ALA A 167 5.04 -16.11 4.56
N ALA A 168 3.82 -16.52 4.28
CA ALA A 168 2.63 -15.85 4.76
C ALA A 168 2.51 -15.86 6.28
N GLY A 169 2.84 -16.95 6.94
CA GLY A 169 2.89 -17.03 8.41
C GLY A 169 3.84 -15.97 8.97
N ILE A 170 5.04 -15.85 8.40
CA ILE A 170 6.03 -14.84 8.77
C ILE A 170 5.47 -13.42 8.52
N MET A 171 4.85 -13.19 7.35
CA MET A 171 4.26 -11.90 7.00
C MET A 171 3.13 -11.49 7.95
N VAL A 172 2.23 -12.41 8.31
CA VAL A 172 1.16 -12.14 9.30
C VAL A 172 1.75 -11.70 10.63
N PHE A 173 2.79 -12.40 11.08
CA PHE A 173 3.46 -12.10 12.35
C PHE A 173 4.18 -10.75 12.32
N THR A 174 4.85 -10.43 11.22
CA THR A 174 5.63 -9.19 11.07
C THR A 174 4.80 -7.97 10.63
N SER A 175 3.58 -8.17 10.11
CA SER A 175 2.74 -7.10 9.56
C SER A 175 2.37 -6.01 10.58
N GLY A 176 2.18 -6.36 11.86
CA GLY A 176 1.92 -5.41 12.93
C GLY A 176 3.08 -4.44 13.14
N PRO A 177 4.27 -4.95 13.55
CA PRO A 177 5.46 -4.13 13.73
C PRO A 177 5.87 -3.31 12.51
N ILE A 178 5.80 -3.91 11.29
CA ILE A 178 6.10 -3.20 10.04
C ILE A 178 5.11 -2.06 9.82
N GLY A 179 3.81 -2.32 10.02
CA GLY A 179 2.77 -1.30 9.86
C GLY A 179 2.96 -0.12 10.81
N GLU A 180 3.24 -0.38 12.10
CA GLU A 180 3.52 0.67 13.07
C GLU A 180 4.79 1.46 12.72
N PHE A 181 5.82 0.79 12.24
CA PHE A 181 7.06 1.44 11.80
C PHE A 181 6.79 2.39 10.62
N VAL A 182 6.06 1.94 9.61
CA VAL A 182 5.69 2.76 8.44
C VAL A 182 4.81 3.94 8.84
N GLU A 183 3.89 3.76 9.79
CA GLU A 183 3.04 4.84 10.28
C GLU A 183 3.83 5.90 11.04
N LYS A 184 4.84 5.49 11.81
CA LYS A 184 5.71 6.41 12.58
C LYS A 184 6.71 7.19 11.73
N HIS A 185 7.05 6.67 10.53
CA HIS A 185 8.09 7.24 9.67
C HIS A 185 7.50 7.69 8.32
N PRO A 186 7.10 8.97 8.19
CA PRO A 186 6.50 9.49 6.97
C PRO A 186 7.38 9.31 5.73
N THR A 187 8.69 9.41 5.87
CA THR A 187 9.66 9.21 4.78
C THR A 187 9.65 7.78 4.27
N VAL A 188 9.58 6.79 5.17
CA VAL A 188 9.45 5.37 4.81
C VAL A 188 8.14 5.12 4.08
N LYS A 189 7.05 5.78 4.49
CA LYS A 189 5.75 5.69 3.81
C LYS A 189 5.83 6.21 2.37
N MET A 190 6.49 7.36 2.17
CA MET A 190 6.71 7.92 0.83
C MET A 190 7.62 7.05 -0.02
N LEU A 191 8.68 6.49 0.57
CA LEU A 191 9.58 5.57 -0.09
C LEU A 191 8.83 4.30 -0.57
N ALA A 192 7.97 3.74 0.26
CA ALA A 192 7.14 2.59 -0.11
C ALA A 192 6.18 2.90 -1.28
N LEU A 193 5.56 4.08 -1.29
CA LEU A 193 4.72 4.52 -2.42
C LEU A 193 5.53 4.71 -3.71
N SER A 194 6.80 5.16 -3.59
CA SER A 194 7.72 5.26 -4.72
C SER A 194 8.12 3.88 -5.25
N PHE A 195 8.29 2.89 -4.37
CA PHE A 195 8.51 1.50 -4.79
C PHE A 195 7.31 0.93 -5.53
N LEU A 196 6.10 1.21 -5.06
CA LEU A 196 4.89 0.80 -5.76
C LEU A 196 4.82 1.39 -7.17
N LEU A 197 5.20 2.66 -7.33
CA LEU A 197 5.30 3.31 -8.63
C LEU A 197 6.34 2.64 -9.52
N MET A 198 7.52 2.31 -8.98
CA MET A 198 8.59 1.61 -9.70
C MET A 198 8.16 0.21 -10.13
N ILE A 199 7.48 -0.55 -9.25
CA ILE A 199 6.97 -1.89 -9.59
C ILE A 199 5.87 -1.78 -10.65
N GLY A 200 4.95 -0.80 -10.53
CA GLY A 200 3.93 -0.55 -11.55
C GLY A 200 4.54 -0.28 -12.92
N PHE A 201 5.61 0.53 -12.97
CA PHE A 201 6.37 0.76 -14.19
C PHE A 201 7.00 -0.53 -14.74
N THR A 202 7.64 -1.32 -13.88
CA THR A 202 8.26 -2.59 -14.28
C THR A 202 7.23 -3.55 -14.88
N LEU A 203 6.04 -3.66 -14.27
CA LEU A 203 4.97 -4.51 -14.81
C LEU A 203 4.47 -4.03 -16.18
N VAL A 204 4.33 -2.72 -16.40
CA VAL A 204 3.98 -2.17 -17.73
C VAL A 204 5.03 -2.51 -18.76
N VAL A 205 6.31 -2.35 -18.42
CA VAL A 205 7.43 -2.68 -19.32
C VAL A 205 7.46 -4.17 -19.65
N GLU A 206 7.21 -5.02 -18.65
CA GLU A 206 7.15 -6.48 -18.81
C GLU A 206 5.95 -6.91 -19.67
N GLY A 207 4.78 -6.29 -19.47
CA GLY A 207 3.61 -6.48 -20.32
C GLY A 207 3.77 -5.97 -21.76
N LEU A 208 4.81 -5.18 -22.03
CA LEU A 208 5.22 -4.75 -23.39
C LEU A 208 6.35 -5.63 -23.96
N HIS A 209 6.56 -6.81 -23.42
CA HIS A 209 7.61 -7.76 -23.81
C HIS A 209 9.05 -7.23 -23.64
N GLN A 210 9.24 -6.21 -22.80
CA GLN A 210 10.56 -5.72 -22.42
C GLN A 210 10.91 -6.28 -21.04
N HIS A 211 11.98 -7.03 -20.94
CA HIS A 211 12.38 -7.68 -19.71
C HIS A 211 13.36 -6.82 -18.91
N ILE A 212 12.95 -6.41 -17.69
CA ILE A 212 13.85 -5.79 -16.71
C ILE A 212 14.23 -6.87 -15.69
N PRO A 213 15.54 -7.25 -15.60
CA PRO A 213 15.94 -8.21 -14.58
C PRO A 213 15.55 -7.72 -13.18
N LYS A 214 14.73 -8.48 -12.47
CA LYS A 214 14.19 -8.14 -11.14
C LYS A 214 15.26 -7.77 -10.13
N GLY A 215 16.46 -8.33 -10.28
CA GLY A 215 17.61 -8.01 -9.44
C GLY A 215 17.97 -6.53 -9.38
N TYR A 216 17.82 -5.78 -10.48
CA TYR A 216 18.05 -4.33 -10.47
C TYR A 216 17.02 -3.58 -9.64
N VAL A 217 15.75 -4.00 -9.74
CA VAL A 217 14.64 -3.41 -8.97
C VAL A 217 14.88 -3.65 -7.48
N TYR A 218 15.16 -4.90 -7.09
CA TYR A 218 15.43 -5.25 -5.69
C TYR A 218 16.68 -4.58 -5.13
N PHE A 219 17.72 -4.46 -5.93
CA PHE A 219 18.92 -3.72 -5.54
C PHE A 219 18.59 -2.25 -5.27
N ALA A 220 17.88 -1.59 -6.17
CA ALA A 220 17.49 -0.19 -6.02
C ALA A 220 16.63 0.03 -4.77
N MET A 221 15.66 -0.86 -4.52
CA MET A 221 14.81 -0.83 -3.33
C MET A 221 15.60 -1.04 -2.05
N GLY A 222 16.42 -2.09 -2.01
CA GLY A 222 17.26 -2.40 -0.86
C GLY A 222 18.27 -1.30 -0.54
N PHE A 223 18.90 -0.71 -1.56
CA PHE A 223 19.79 0.42 -1.39
C PHE A 223 19.06 1.66 -0.85
N SER A 224 17.86 1.95 -1.36
CA SER A 224 17.06 3.08 -0.90
C SER A 224 16.63 2.91 0.57
N ILE A 225 16.22 1.71 0.97
CA ILE A 225 15.92 1.38 2.37
C ILE A 225 17.15 1.55 3.25
N PHE A 226 18.30 1.07 2.79
CA PHE A 226 19.57 1.21 3.52
C PHE A 226 19.92 2.68 3.76
N VAL A 227 19.85 3.52 2.72
CA VAL A 227 20.09 4.97 2.84
C VAL A 227 19.09 5.60 3.81
N GLU A 228 17.80 5.24 3.72
CA GLU A 228 16.78 5.78 4.62
C GLU A 228 17.01 5.36 6.09
N MET A 229 17.45 4.14 6.33
CA MET A 229 17.82 3.71 7.68
C MET A 229 19.00 4.53 8.26
N ILE A 230 20.00 4.88 7.42
CA ILE A 230 21.08 5.77 7.82
C ILE A 230 20.52 7.16 8.13
N ASN A 231 19.68 7.72 7.26
CA ASN A 231 19.06 9.02 7.47
C ASN A 231 18.26 9.09 8.78
N LEU A 232 17.49 8.05 9.08
CA LEU A 232 16.74 7.95 10.34
C LEU A 232 17.64 7.88 11.58
N ARG A 233 18.84 7.27 11.46
CA ARG A 233 19.84 7.22 12.54
C ARG A 233 20.57 8.54 12.76
N VAL A 234 20.90 9.23 11.66
CA VAL A 234 21.67 10.50 11.69
C VAL A 234 20.77 11.69 12.04
N ARG A 235 19.46 11.54 11.90
CA ARG A 235 18.51 12.63 12.13
C ARG A 235 18.57 13.09 13.57
N ASP A 236 19.00 14.36 13.79
CA ASP A 236 18.97 15.02 15.08
C ASP A 236 17.55 15.09 15.64
N SER A 237 17.40 14.73 16.93
CA SER A 237 16.10 14.68 17.63
C SER A 237 15.39 16.05 17.76
N HIS A 238 15.96 17.12 17.24
CA HIS A 238 15.42 18.48 17.32
C HIS A 238 14.52 18.90 16.15
N THR A 239 14.52 18.17 15.04
CA THR A 239 13.62 18.45 13.92
C THR A 239 12.35 17.64 14.01
N LYS A 240 11.21 18.31 14.25
CA LYS A 240 9.89 17.64 14.20
C LYS A 240 9.66 17.06 12.80
N PRO A 241 9.25 15.78 12.69
CA PRO A 241 8.90 15.21 11.39
C PRO A 241 7.77 16.00 10.74
N VAL A 242 7.82 16.10 9.41
CA VAL A 242 6.68 16.59 8.64
C VAL A 242 5.53 15.59 8.86
N ASN A 243 4.40 16.08 9.34
CA ASN A 243 3.21 15.24 9.48
C ASN A 243 2.59 15.05 8.09
N LEU A 244 2.67 13.84 7.56
CA LEU A 244 1.88 13.46 6.40
C LEU A 244 0.40 13.39 6.80
N ARG A 245 -0.48 13.76 5.88
CA ARG A 245 -1.92 13.79 6.15
C ARG A 245 -2.48 12.38 6.32
N ASP A 246 -3.21 12.19 7.39
CA ASP A 246 -3.96 10.97 7.63
C ASP A 246 -5.34 11.07 6.95
N ALA A 247 -5.73 10.01 6.25
CA ALA A 247 -7.03 9.94 5.59
C ALA A 247 -8.20 9.95 6.60
N TYR A 248 -7.92 9.62 7.84
CA TYR A 248 -8.87 9.60 8.95
C TYR A 248 -8.34 10.45 10.11
N LYS A 249 -8.92 11.64 10.32
CA LYS A 249 -8.82 12.35 11.60
C LYS A 249 -10.08 11.99 12.39
N GLU A 250 -9.93 11.30 13.51
CA GLU A 250 -11.00 11.21 14.50
C GLU A 250 -11.44 12.64 14.85
N THR A 251 -12.72 12.95 14.59
CA THR A 251 -13.35 14.20 14.99
C THR A 251 -13.55 14.16 16.50
N LYS A 252 -12.47 14.22 17.29
CA LYS A 252 -12.52 14.39 18.74
C LYS A 252 -12.91 15.80 19.18
N ALA A 253 -13.21 16.70 18.24
CA ALA A 253 -13.40 18.12 18.55
C ALA A 253 -14.87 18.57 18.68
N ILE A 254 -15.87 17.71 18.58
CA ILE A 254 -17.29 18.16 18.70
C ILE A 254 -17.98 17.68 19.99
N GLY A 255 -17.31 16.89 20.81
CA GLY A 255 -17.87 16.37 22.07
C GLY A 255 -17.53 17.14 23.33
N GLN A 256 -16.77 18.22 23.28
CA GLN A 256 -16.39 19.03 24.44
C GLN A 256 -16.62 20.54 24.24
N LEU A 257 -17.73 20.90 23.63
CA LEU A 257 -18.31 22.22 23.88
C LEU A 257 -19.22 22.05 25.08
N GLU A 258 -18.66 22.36 26.28
CA GLU A 258 -19.45 22.50 27.50
C GLU A 258 -20.66 23.41 27.26
N PRO A 259 -21.84 23.10 27.81
CA PRO A 259 -23.05 23.91 27.67
C PRO A 259 -22.96 25.29 28.32
N ALA A 260 -21.84 25.66 28.90
CA ALA A 260 -21.66 26.94 29.61
C ALA A 260 -21.47 28.17 28.69
N THR A 261 -21.09 27.96 27.43
CA THR A 261 -20.80 29.11 26.51
C THR A 261 -22.00 29.59 25.74
N VAL A 262 -23.08 28.78 25.65
CA VAL A 262 -24.31 29.15 24.94
C VAL A 262 -25.22 30.07 25.79
N ALA A 263 -25.09 30.01 27.12
CA ALA A 263 -25.87 30.87 28.03
C ALA A 263 -25.34 32.32 28.13
N ALA A 264 -24.10 32.57 27.74
CA ALA A 264 -23.50 33.91 27.81
C ALA A 264 -23.80 34.80 26.58
N THR A 265 -24.10 34.18 25.44
CA THR A 265 -24.32 34.92 24.17
C THR A 265 -25.75 35.43 24.01
N VAL A 266 -26.73 34.91 24.79
CA VAL A 266 -28.15 35.30 24.71
C VAL A 266 -28.45 36.51 25.63
N LYS A 267 -27.59 36.89 26.59
CA LYS A 267 -27.81 38.01 27.51
C LYS A 267 -27.26 39.37 27.10
N VAL A 268 -26.61 39.50 25.95
CA VAL A 268 -26.02 40.79 25.50
C VAL A 268 -26.86 41.48 24.41
N GLY A 269 -28.02 40.91 24.03
CA GLY A 269 -28.86 41.41 22.94
C GLY A 269 -29.93 42.48 23.31
N THR A 270 -30.08 42.87 24.59
CA THR A 270 -31.12 43.83 24.98
C THR A 270 -30.58 44.83 26.00
N ALA A 271 -29.82 45.83 25.62
CA ALA A 271 -29.74 47.15 26.22
C ALA A 271 -28.51 47.96 25.71
N ALA A 272 -28.70 48.83 24.71
CA ALA A 272 -28.08 50.14 24.69
C ALA A 272 -28.60 50.98 23.50
N LYS A 273 -29.52 51.90 23.80
CA LYS A 273 -29.86 53.04 22.94
C LYS A 273 -28.65 53.93 22.69
N PRO A 274 -28.50 54.55 21.53
CA PRO A 274 -27.36 55.43 21.24
C PRO A 274 -27.59 56.82 21.89
N LYS A 275 -26.64 57.26 22.73
CA LYS A 275 -26.55 58.70 23.16
C LYS A 275 -25.71 59.45 22.15
N ASN A 276 -26.42 60.36 21.47
CA ASN A 276 -25.95 61.46 20.65
C ASN A 276 -25.10 62.40 21.50
N LYS A 277 -23.83 62.67 21.15
CA LYS A 277 -23.02 63.77 21.68
C LYS A 277 -22.53 64.63 20.55
N LYS A 278 -23.03 65.86 20.58
CA LYS A 278 -22.74 67.01 19.73
C LYS A 278 -21.24 67.41 19.74
N LYS A 279 -20.84 67.90 18.61
CA LYS A 279 -19.62 68.63 18.33
C LYS A 279 -19.40 69.79 19.28
N SER A 280 -18.20 70.02 19.73
CA SER A 280 -17.71 71.37 20.02
C SER A 280 -16.38 71.57 19.29
N VAL A 281 -16.45 72.53 18.40
CA VAL A 281 -15.33 73.20 17.72
C VAL A 281 -14.70 74.13 18.71
N THR A 282 -13.37 74.09 18.85
CA THR A 282 -12.58 75.19 19.36
C THR A 282 -11.31 75.35 18.55
N LYS A 283 -11.25 76.46 17.82
CA LYS A 283 -10.07 77.08 17.25
C LYS A 283 -9.14 77.65 18.33
N LYS A 284 -7.82 77.59 18.12
CA LYS A 284 -6.81 78.59 18.38
C LYS A 284 -5.44 77.94 18.32
N LYS A 285 -4.53 78.37 17.75
CA LYS A 285 -3.71 79.43 17.10
C LYS A 285 -2.54 78.72 16.45
#